data_800e3257d5504a4de42cf690f65c31b1
#
_entry.id   800e3257d5504a4de42cf690f65c31b1
#
_cell.length_a   1.000
_cell.length_b   1.000
_cell.length_c   1.000
_cell.angle_alpha   90.00
_cell.angle_beta   90.00
_cell.angle_gamma   90.00
#
_symmetry.space_group_name_H-M   'P 1'
#
loop_
_entity.id
_entity.type
_entity.pdbx_description
1 polymer ?
#
loop_
_entity_poly.entity_id
_entity_poly.type
_entity_poly.pdbx_seq_one_letter_code
_entity_poly.pdbx_strand_id
1 'polypeptide(L)'
;LQQQDHKYDKRRYEVKCLVMVPTRELAIQIAEVFQKIAQYTDLRILALVGGMDQDPQVKFLEKGVDVLIATPGRMFDQLNQGHIDLRSVQTLILDEADHMLDLGFIRDIRDVIKHIPRNHQTLFFSATLDKDIKD
;
A
#
# COMPACT_ATOMS: atom_id res chain seq x y z
N LEU A 1 -23.48 4.96 18.63
CA LEU A 1 -22.30 5.30 19.40
C LEU A 1 -21.44 4.08 19.63
N GLN A 2 -22.03 3.02 20.12
CA GLN A 2 -21.32 1.77 20.30
C GLN A 2 -20.84 1.21 18.97
N GLN A 3 -21.62 1.42 17.94
CA GLN A 3 -21.24 0.98 16.61
C GLN A 3 -20.02 1.72 16.10
N GLN A 4 -19.86 2.98 16.48
CA GLN A 4 -18.68 3.74 16.09
C GLN A 4 -17.41 3.20 16.74
N ASP A 5 -17.49 2.82 18.00
CA ASP A 5 -16.37 2.22 18.69
C ASP A 5 -15.95 0.92 18.03
N HIS A 6 -16.93 0.11 17.63
CA HIS A 6 -16.66 -1.12 16.93
C HIS A 6 -16.03 -0.86 15.56
N LYS A 7 -16.44 0.22 14.88
CA LYS A 7 -15.85 0.57 13.61
C LYS A 7 -14.37 0.93 13.73
N TYR A 8 -14.00 1.67 14.78
CA TYR A 8 -12.61 2.00 15.03
C TYR A 8 -11.79 0.74 15.24
N ASP A 9 -12.29 -0.16 16.09
CA ASP A 9 -11.58 -1.40 16.36
C ASP A 9 -11.40 -2.24 15.10
N LYS A 10 -12.44 -2.30 14.27
CA LYS A 10 -12.39 -3.08 13.02
C LYS A 10 -11.46 -2.49 11.98
N ARG A 11 -11.29 -1.15 12.00
CA ARG A 11 -10.44 -0.48 11.01
C ARG A 11 -9.01 -0.34 11.46
N ARG A 12 -8.70 -0.72 12.67
CA ARG A 12 -7.35 -0.54 13.20
C ARG A 12 -6.34 -1.27 12.33
N TYR A 13 -5.38 -0.50 11.77
CA TYR A 13 -4.35 -0.98 10.86
C TYR A 13 -4.87 -1.57 9.56
N GLU A 14 -6.17 -1.44 9.28
CA GLU A 14 -6.80 -2.02 8.10
C GLU A 14 -6.40 -1.25 6.84
N VAL A 15 -6.17 -1.99 5.75
CA VAL A 15 -5.82 -1.42 4.44
C VAL A 15 -6.79 -1.97 3.41
N LYS A 16 -7.37 -1.09 2.59
CA LYS A 16 -8.32 -1.51 1.57
C LYS A 16 -7.70 -1.63 0.18
N CYS A 17 -6.79 -0.72 -0.15
CA CYS A 17 -6.06 -0.76 -1.41
C CYS A 17 -4.58 -0.64 -1.10
N LEU A 18 -3.80 -1.61 -1.57
CA LEU A 18 -2.35 -1.60 -1.38
C LEU A 18 -1.66 -1.36 -2.71
N VAL A 19 -0.81 -0.34 -2.76
CA VAL A 19 0.01 -0.03 -3.93
C VAL A 19 1.47 -0.25 -3.54
N MET A 20 2.13 -1.19 -4.21
CA MET A 20 3.55 -1.44 -3.99
C MET A 20 4.35 -0.87 -5.14
N VAL A 21 5.42 -0.16 -4.80
CA VAL A 21 6.30 0.52 -5.74
C VAL A 21 7.75 0.28 -5.35
N PRO A 22 8.70 0.33 -6.32
CA PRO A 22 10.09 -0.01 -6.02
C PRO A 22 10.86 1.06 -5.27
N THR A 23 10.47 2.33 -5.36
CA THR A 23 11.26 3.42 -4.78
C THR A 23 10.40 4.35 -3.94
N ARG A 24 11.07 4.95 -2.98
CA ARG A 24 10.46 5.95 -2.10
C ARG A 24 9.93 7.15 -2.89
N GLU A 25 10.69 7.62 -3.86
CA GLU A 25 10.30 8.76 -4.68
C GLU A 25 9.00 8.49 -5.43
N LEU A 26 8.87 7.31 -6.00
CA LEU A 26 7.66 6.93 -6.72
C LEU A 26 6.47 6.82 -5.76
N ALA A 27 6.70 6.26 -4.57
CA ALA A 27 5.64 6.17 -3.56
C ALA A 27 5.10 7.56 -3.21
N ILE A 28 5.98 8.52 -3.00
CA ILE A 28 5.58 9.88 -2.65
C ILE A 28 4.81 10.53 -3.80
N GLN A 29 5.26 10.36 -5.04
CA GLN A 29 4.59 10.91 -6.20
C GLN A 29 3.17 10.36 -6.35
N ILE A 30 3.03 9.06 -6.19
CA ILE A 30 1.72 8.42 -6.31
C ILE A 30 0.79 8.87 -5.19
N ALA A 31 1.32 8.97 -3.97
CA ALA A 31 0.53 9.44 -2.84
C ALA A 31 0.01 10.86 -3.08
N GLU A 32 0.82 11.73 -3.66
CA GLU A 32 0.40 13.09 -3.99
C GLU A 32 -0.77 13.09 -4.98
N VAL A 33 -0.72 12.23 -5.99
CA VAL A 33 -1.82 12.12 -6.96
C VAL A 33 -3.10 11.66 -6.27
N PHE A 34 -3.02 10.63 -5.44
CA PHE A 34 -4.19 10.14 -4.70
C PHE A 34 -4.74 11.20 -3.76
N GLN A 35 -3.86 11.96 -3.10
CA GLN A 35 -4.29 13.00 -2.17
C GLN A 35 -5.04 14.12 -2.89
N LYS A 36 -4.63 14.48 -4.10
CA LYS A 36 -5.34 15.46 -4.89
C LYS A 36 -6.74 15.00 -5.26
N ILE A 37 -6.86 13.73 -5.64
CA ILE A 37 -8.15 13.15 -5.96
C ILE A 37 -9.03 13.08 -4.72
N ALA A 38 -8.43 12.76 -3.58
CA ALA A 38 -9.16 12.51 -2.34
C ALA A 38 -9.45 13.76 -1.51
N GLN A 39 -8.99 14.93 -1.95
CA GLN A 39 -9.11 16.15 -1.12
C GLN A 39 -10.55 16.52 -0.81
N TYR A 40 -11.49 16.06 -1.60
CA TYR A 40 -12.92 16.31 -1.39
C TYR A 40 -13.65 15.12 -0.76
N THR A 41 -12.90 14.16 -0.23
CA THR A 41 -13.45 12.94 0.36
C THR A 41 -12.80 12.69 1.72
N ASP A 42 -13.32 11.68 2.42
CA ASP A 42 -12.74 11.27 3.69
C ASP A 42 -11.71 10.15 3.55
N LEU A 43 -11.26 9.88 2.33
CA LEU A 43 -10.29 8.82 2.09
C LEU A 43 -8.95 9.11 2.78
N ARG A 44 -8.45 8.12 3.46
CA ARG A 44 -7.16 8.20 4.16
C ARG A 44 -6.09 7.53 3.31
N ILE A 45 -5.06 8.30 2.97
CA ILE A 45 -3.99 7.87 2.06
C ILE A 45 -2.66 8.06 2.75
N LEU A 46 -1.82 7.02 2.72
CA LEU A 46 -0.51 7.07 3.36
C LEU A 46 0.56 6.51 2.43
N ALA A 47 1.68 7.23 2.33
CA ALA A 47 2.91 6.71 1.74
C ALA A 47 3.79 6.17 2.89
N LEU A 48 4.02 4.87 2.89
CA LEU A 48 4.80 4.19 3.91
C LEU A 48 6.17 3.85 3.32
N VAL A 49 7.17 4.65 3.67
CA VAL A 49 8.49 4.54 3.05
C VAL A 49 9.60 4.63 4.09
N GLY A 50 10.74 4.00 3.79
CA GLY A 50 11.92 4.09 4.62
C GLY A 50 12.54 5.48 4.56
N GLY A 51 13.45 5.76 5.50
CA GLY A 51 14.13 7.06 5.55
C GLY A 51 13.33 8.17 6.19
N MET A 52 12.08 7.90 6.57
CA MET A 52 11.22 8.83 7.30
C MET A 52 10.93 8.28 8.67
N ASP A 53 10.59 9.17 9.61
CA ASP A 53 10.23 8.74 10.96
C ASP A 53 9.06 7.77 10.92
N GLN A 54 9.23 6.64 11.60
CA GLN A 54 8.25 5.57 11.65
C GLN A 54 7.02 5.94 12.48
N ASP A 55 7.20 6.67 13.57
CA ASP A 55 6.13 6.91 14.53
C ASP A 55 4.90 7.62 13.92
N PRO A 56 5.05 8.70 13.15
CA PRO A 56 3.88 9.32 12.52
C PRO A 56 3.18 8.39 11.54
N GLN A 57 3.93 7.55 10.84
CA GLN A 57 3.36 6.59 9.90
C GLN A 57 2.52 5.54 10.63
N VAL A 58 3.03 5.02 11.73
CA VAL A 58 2.30 4.04 12.55
C VAL A 58 1.03 4.65 13.13
N LYS A 59 1.10 5.88 13.63
CA LYS A 59 -0.09 6.56 14.15
C LYS A 59 -1.15 6.76 13.09
N PHE A 60 -0.74 7.06 11.87
CA PHE A 60 -1.68 7.19 10.77
C PHE A 60 -2.35 5.85 10.45
N LEU A 61 -1.57 4.78 10.44
CA LEU A 61 -2.07 3.43 10.18
C LEU A 61 -3.07 2.96 11.23
N GLU A 62 -2.91 3.41 12.47
CA GLU A 62 -3.70 2.92 13.60
C GLU A 62 -5.20 3.07 13.38
N LYS A 63 -5.62 4.12 12.70
CA LYS A 63 -7.03 4.35 12.39
C LYS A 63 -7.49 3.69 11.10
N GLY A 64 -6.58 2.98 10.43
CA GLY A 64 -6.84 2.38 9.13
C GLY A 64 -6.62 3.36 8.00
N VAL A 65 -6.30 2.83 6.83
CA VAL A 65 -6.11 3.62 5.62
C VAL A 65 -6.90 3.01 4.47
N ASP A 66 -7.38 3.86 3.58
CA ASP A 66 -8.08 3.38 2.39
C ASP A 66 -7.07 3.00 1.31
N VAL A 67 -6.01 3.79 1.14
CA VAL A 67 -4.95 3.51 0.17
C VAL A 67 -3.60 3.61 0.88
N LEU A 68 -2.86 2.52 0.83
CA LEU A 68 -1.49 2.47 1.34
C LEU A 68 -0.54 2.32 0.17
N ILE A 69 0.37 3.27 0.00
CA ILE A 69 1.43 3.19 -1.02
C ILE A 69 2.73 2.91 -0.27
N ALA A 70 3.42 1.83 -0.63
CA ALA A 70 4.56 1.38 0.15
C ALA A 70 5.66 0.79 -0.71
N THR A 71 6.89 0.97 -0.25
CA THR A 71 8.01 0.20 -0.77
C THR A 71 8.06 -1.14 -0.04
N PRO A 72 8.54 -2.22 -0.69
CA PRO A 72 8.46 -3.56 -0.09
C PRO A 72 9.13 -3.70 1.26
N GLY A 73 10.33 -3.13 1.44
CA GLY A 73 11.07 -3.29 2.68
C GLY A 73 10.35 -2.70 3.89
N ARG A 74 9.87 -1.45 3.77
CA ARG A 74 9.16 -0.79 4.86
C ARG A 74 7.82 -1.47 5.11
N MET A 75 7.17 -1.92 4.05
CA MET A 75 5.89 -2.62 4.18
C MET A 75 6.07 -3.89 5.02
N PHE A 76 7.07 -4.71 4.71
CA PHE A 76 7.31 -5.93 5.46
C PHE A 76 7.65 -5.66 6.90
N ASP A 77 8.48 -4.64 7.14
CA ASP A 77 8.85 -4.26 8.48
C ASP A 77 7.61 -3.96 9.33
N GLN A 78 6.70 -3.16 8.81
CA GLN A 78 5.50 -2.78 9.53
C GLN A 78 4.48 -3.92 9.62
N LEU A 79 4.40 -4.75 8.60
CA LEU A 79 3.54 -5.93 8.62
C LEU A 79 3.99 -6.90 9.72
N ASN A 80 5.29 -7.14 9.83
CA ASN A 80 5.86 -8.02 10.85
C ASN A 80 5.65 -7.48 12.26
N GLN A 81 5.63 -6.17 12.42
CA GLN A 81 5.38 -5.54 13.71
C GLN A 81 3.90 -5.47 14.07
N GLY A 82 3.01 -5.91 13.17
CA GLY A 82 1.58 -5.90 13.44
C GLY A 82 0.90 -4.57 13.20
N HIS A 83 1.53 -3.66 12.46
CA HIS A 83 0.97 -2.33 12.20
C HIS A 83 0.18 -2.25 10.90
N ILE A 84 0.02 -3.36 10.20
CA ILE A 84 -0.73 -3.43 8.94
C ILE A 84 -1.58 -4.69 8.95
N ASP A 85 -2.85 -4.54 8.61
CA ASP A 85 -3.80 -5.65 8.48
C ASP A 85 -4.23 -5.73 7.02
N LEU A 86 -3.83 -6.78 6.33
CA LEU A 86 -4.10 -6.97 4.91
C LEU A 86 -5.36 -7.79 4.62
N ARG A 87 -6.08 -8.20 5.65
CA ARG A 87 -7.25 -9.08 5.47
C ARG A 87 -8.41 -8.39 4.76
N SER A 88 -8.42 -7.06 4.74
CA SER A 88 -9.48 -6.28 4.10
C SER A 88 -9.08 -5.72 2.74
N VAL A 89 -7.90 -6.05 2.23
CA VAL A 89 -7.43 -5.55 0.95
C VAL A 89 -8.29 -6.12 -0.17
N GLN A 90 -8.87 -5.22 -0.95
CA GLN A 90 -9.69 -5.57 -2.10
C GLN A 90 -8.92 -5.42 -3.41
N THR A 91 -7.95 -4.52 -3.43
CA THR A 91 -7.17 -4.23 -4.64
C THR A 91 -5.69 -4.14 -4.28
N LEU A 92 -4.88 -4.85 -5.05
CA LEU A 92 -3.42 -4.79 -4.98
C LEU A 92 -2.91 -4.24 -6.30
N ILE A 93 -2.13 -3.16 -6.22
CA ILE A 93 -1.50 -2.56 -7.41
C ILE A 93 0.00 -2.70 -7.29
N LEU A 94 0.61 -3.29 -8.31
CA LEU A 94 2.06 -3.44 -8.40
C LEU A 94 2.55 -2.53 -9.53
N ASP A 95 3.06 -1.37 -9.19
CA ASP A 95 3.54 -0.40 -10.18
C ASP A 95 5.03 -0.57 -10.39
N GLU A 96 5.46 -0.51 -11.64
CA GLU A 96 6.83 -0.86 -12.06
C GLU A 96 7.21 -2.26 -11.56
N ALA A 97 6.31 -3.22 -11.82
CA ALA A 97 6.49 -4.59 -11.36
C ALA A 97 7.79 -5.20 -11.88
N ASP A 98 8.16 -4.90 -13.14
CA ASP A 98 9.41 -5.36 -13.72
C ASP A 98 10.62 -4.83 -12.95
N HIS A 99 10.58 -3.57 -12.53
CA HIS A 99 11.66 -2.97 -11.76
C HIS A 99 11.78 -3.64 -10.38
N MET A 100 10.65 -3.92 -9.75
CA MET A 100 10.66 -4.62 -8.45
C MET A 100 11.26 -6.04 -8.59
N LEU A 101 10.96 -6.73 -9.68
CA LEU A 101 11.55 -8.04 -9.93
C LEU A 101 13.05 -7.93 -10.14
N ASP A 102 13.50 -6.93 -10.90
CA ASP A 102 14.93 -6.69 -11.12
C ASP A 102 15.67 -6.38 -9.82
N LEU A 103 15.01 -5.71 -8.89
CA LEU A 103 15.59 -5.40 -7.58
C LEU A 103 15.52 -6.57 -6.60
N GLY A 104 14.92 -7.69 -7.00
CA GLY A 104 14.87 -8.88 -6.17
C GLY A 104 13.72 -8.95 -5.18
N PHE A 105 12.66 -8.17 -5.40
CA PHE A 105 11.52 -8.13 -4.48
C PHE A 105 10.46 -9.20 -4.73
N ILE A 106 10.76 -10.20 -5.57
CA ILE A 106 9.75 -11.21 -5.92
C ILE A 106 9.22 -11.97 -4.69
N ARG A 107 10.12 -12.35 -3.78
CA ARG A 107 9.71 -13.05 -2.56
C ARG A 107 8.82 -12.19 -1.69
N ASP A 108 9.18 -10.92 -1.57
CA ASP A 108 8.44 -9.97 -0.76
C ASP A 108 7.02 -9.81 -1.30
N ILE A 109 6.90 -9.70 -2.62
CA ILE A 109 5.59 -9.58 -3.27
C ILE A 109 4.76 -10.82 -3.03
N ARG A 110 5.36 -12.01 -3.19
CA ARG A 110 4.65 -13.27 -2.95
C ARG A 110 4.18 -13.40 -1.50
N ASP A 111 5.01 -12.99 -0.56
CA ASP A 111 4.65 -13.05 0.85
C ASP A 111 3.51 -12.12 1.18
N VAL A 112 3.50 -10.92 0.59
CA VAL A 112 2.39 -9.99 0.75
C VAL A 112 1.10 -10.59 0.23
N ILE A 113 1.14 -11.18 -0.96
CA ILE A 113 -0.05 -11.76 -1.58
C ILE A 113 -0.66 -12.84 -0.69
N LYS A 114 0.16 -13.60 0.03
CA LYS A 114 -0.34 -14.63 0.95
C LYS A 114 -1.20 -14.08 2.08
N HIS A 115 -1.01 -12.81 2.44
CA HIS A 115 -1.76 -12.17 3.52
C HIS A 115 -3.04 -11.51 3.03
N ILE A 116 -3.26 -11.46 1.72
CA ILE A 116 -4.39 -10.79 1.10
C ILE A 116 -5.47 -11.82 0.76
N PRO A 117 -6.77 -11.46 0.91
CA PRO A 117 -7.85 -12.40 0.54
C PRO A 117 -7.75 -12.86 -0.91
N ARG A 118 -8.15 -14.10 -1.16
CA ARG A 118 -8.05 -14.69 -2.51
C ARG A 118 -8.87 -13.94 -3.55
N ASN A 119 -9.97 -13.35 -3.16
CA ASN A 119 -10.88 -12.68 -4.09
C ASN A 119 -10.53 -11.21 -4.32
N HIS A 120 -9.29 -10.82 -4.06
CA HIS A 120 -8.84 -9.47 -4.36
C HIS A 120 -8.55 -9.31 -5.85
N GLN A 121 -8.52 -8.08 -6.32
CA GLN A 121 -8.13 -7.74 -7.68
C GLN A 121 -6.67 -7.30 -7.67
N THR A 122 -5.87 -7.82 -8.62
CA THR A 122 -4.47 -7.42 -8.77
C THR A 122 -4.28 -6.71 -10.11
N LEU A 123 -3.65 -5.54 -10.06
CA LEU A 123 -3.31 -4.76 -11.23
C LEU A 123 -1.79 -4.64 -11.33
N PHE A 124 -1.25 -4.99 -12.49
CA PHE A 124 0.18 -4.90 -12.77
C PHE A 124 0.45 -3.78 -13.75
N PHE A 125 1.42 -2.94 -13.42
CA PHE A 125 1.91 -1.92 -14.33
C PHE A 125 3.41 -2.10 -14.47
N SER A 126 3.91 -1.94 -15.70
CA SER A 126 5.33 -2.13 -16.02
C SER A 126 5.79 -1.03 -16.97
N ALA A 127 6.90 -0.39 -16.63
CA ALA A 127 7.48 0.65 -17.49
C ALA A 127 7.91 0.07 -18.83
N THR A 128 8.45 -1.16 -18.82
CA THR A 128 8.87 -1.83 -20.04
C THR A 128 7.68 -2.10 -20.95
N LEU A 129 6.57 -2.56 -20.36
CA LEU A 129 5.37 -2.82 -21.13
C LEU A 129 4.80 -1.54 -21.72
N ASP A 130 4.81 -0.45 -20.95
CA ASP A 130 4.36 0.84 -21.44
C ASP A 130 5.19 1.32 -22.63
N LYS A 131 6.50 1.14 -22.58
CA LYS A 131 7.37 1.48 -23.70
C LYS A 131 7.02 0.70 -24.95
N ASP A 132 6.78 -0.59 -24.81
CA ASP A 132 6.43 -1.45 -25.93
C ASP A 132 5.10 -1.02 -26.55
N ILE A 133 4.16 -0.63 -25.72
CA ILE A 133 2.87 -0.16 -26.21
C ILE A 133 2.99 1.16 -26.96
N LYS A 134 3.84 2.06 -26.48
CA LYS A 134 4.06 3.36 -27.12
C LYS A 134 4.79 3.26 -28.45
N ASP A 135 5.68 2.32 -28.55
CA ASP A 135 6.47 2.10 -29.77
C ASP A 135 5.65 1.38 -30.82
#